data_a5623c05e2dba7d8290a8d49400e6cfa
#
_entry.id   a5623c05e2dba7d8290a8d49400e6cfa
#
_cell.length_a   1.000
_cell.length_b   1.000
_cell.length_c   1.000
_cell.angle_alpha   90.00
_cell.angle_beta   90.00
_cell.angle_gamma   90.00
#
_symmetry.space_group_name_H-M   'P 1'
#
loop_
_entity.id
_entity.type
_entity.pdbx_description
1 polymer ?
#
loop_
_entity_poly.entity_id
_entity_poly.type
_entity_poly.pdbx_seq_one_letter_code
_entity_poly.pdbx_strand_id
1 'polypeptide(L)'
;MALFGRTMVRHDGDKPLTFSSEDDVVQKVRRFNARTIYATASKYEVVDKAHVEQDKVVSYTPFFDVDTKLDKWEYAVRAAEAIVSFLEKEKVYKSVYLLWSGEGIHVRVNERALPKDYYPVTAAHALVQYVLKRVKNDIRRLSEQSGGVLKVNELIDAKRVFTVPLSLHKELDYVAVCFFPDRLNKFFLEWAKPGSFIHEERTYERYEEDEAKELLVKAIQEYSPYHEGIRVERGEEEEVAGKLGRFQVMGLLQAARYYALYGDVDKAKSFGLNRAIFYAWAKYYGRGYAPKGRRGVPPVPSEFREDRALVTVAGEQV
;
A
#
# COMPACT_ATOMS: atom_id res chain seq x y z
N MET A 1 21.80 -2.77 -5.55
CA MET A 1 21.46 -2.58 -4.20
C MET A 1 20.07 -2.03 -3.95
N ALA A 2 19.10 -2.82 -4.35
CA ALA A 2 17.67 -2.46 -4.25
C ALA A 2 17.16 -2.24 -2.81
N LEU A 3 17.89 -2.69 -1.80
CA LEU A 3 17.47 -2.62 -0.39
C LEU A 3 17.94 -1.36 0.36
N PHE A 4 18.87 -0.58 -0.19
CA PHE A 4 19.34 0.64 0.48
C PHE A 4 18.25 1.71 0.50
N GLY A 5 18.14 2.39 1.64
CA GLY A 5 17.08 3.36 1.89
C GLY A 5 15.71 2.74 2.21
N ARG A 6 15.59 1.40 2.24
CA ARG A 6 14.37 0.69 2.66
C ARG A 6 14.51 0.17 4.08
N THR A 7 13.40 0.03 4.78
CA THR A 7 13.37 -0.64 6.08
C THR A 7 12.73 -2.01 5.98
N MET A 8 13.03 -2.86 6.95
CA MET A 8 12.40 -4.16 7.15
C MET A 8 11.25 -4.04 8.15
N VAL A 9 10.41 -5.04 8.21
CA VAL A 9 9.25 -5.07 9.13
C VAL A 9 9.67 -5.08 10.60
N ARG A 10 10.90 -5.50 10.91
CA ARG A 10 11.42 -5.59 12.29
C ARG A 10 12.25 -4.39 12.68
N HIS A 11 12.36 -4.20 13.99
CA HIS A 11 13.28 -3.25 14.60
C HIS A 11 14.46 -4.00 15.22
N ASP A 12 15.63 -3.36 15.25
CA ASP A 12 16.79 -3.75 16.04
C ASP A 12 16.95 -2.71 17.16
N GLY A 13 16.46 -3.06 18.33
CA GLY A 13 16.22 -2.08 19.41
C GLY A 13 15.12 -1.09 19.02
N ASP A 14 15.40 0.19 19.10
CA ASP A 14 14.47 1.29 18.77
C ASP A 14 14.52 1.73 17.30
N LYS A 15 15.42 1.14 16.50
CA LYS A 15 15.61 1.55 15.11
C LYS A 15 14.97 0.55 14.14
N PRO A 16 14.41 1.03 13.03
CA PRO A 16 13.99 0.15 11.95
C PRO A 16 15.16 -0.67 11.42
N LEU A 17 14.93 -1.95 11.14
CA LEU A 17 15.96 -2.83 10.60
C LEU A 17 16.28 -2.42 9.16
N THR A 18 17.55 -2.18 8.86
CA THR A 18 18.05 -1.81 7.53
C THR A 18 19.23 -2.68 7.13
N PHE A 19 19.66 -2.59 5.89
CA PHE A 19 20.87 -3.25 5.41
C PHE A 19 21.85 -2.22 4.85
N SER A 20 23.12 -2.40 5.19
CA SER A 20 24.23 -1.56 4.73
C SER A 20 25.09 -2.23 3.65
N SER A 21 25.06 -3.55 3.55
CA SER A 21 25.80 -4.33 2.55
C SER A 21 25.15 -5.69 2.33
N GLU A 22 25.62 -6.44 1.35
CA GLU A 22 25.17 -7.82 1.11
C GLU A 22 25.55 -8.75 2.25
N ASP A 23 26.77 -8.61 2.80
CA ASP A 23 27.21 -9.37 3.97
C ASP A 23 26.34 -9.10 5.20
N ASP A 24 25.92 -7.85 5.39
CA ASP A 24 25.01 -7.45 6.47
C ASP A 24 23.65 -8.15 6.33
N VAL A 25 23.15 -8.34 5.10
CA VAL A 25 21.93 -9.14 4.85
C VAL A 25 22.12 -10.55 5.37
N VAL A 26 23.22 -11.21 4.98
CA VAL A 26 23.52 -12.60 5.37
C VAL A 26 23.66 -12.73 6.89
N GLN A 27 24.37 -11.80 7.52
CA GLN A 27 24.54 -11.79 8.98
C GLN A 27 23.21 -11.61 9.71
N LYS A 28 22.37 -10.67 9.28
CA LYS A 28 21.07 -10.44 9.90
C LYS A 28 20.11 -11.60 9.67
N VAL A 29 20.09 -12.19 8.48
CA VAL A 29 19.30 -13.41 8.20
C VAL A 29 19.67 -14.53 9.16
N ARG A 30 20.97 -14.78 9.38
CA ARG A 30 21.46 -15.78 10.33
C ARG A 30 21.12 -15.43 11.78
N ARG A 31 21.37 -14.17 12.19
CA ARG A 31 21.10 -13.68 13.55
C ARG A 31 19.64 -13.84 13.95
N PHE A 32 18.71 -13.52 13.03
CA PHE A 32 17.27 -13.59 13.28
C PHE A 32 16.66 -14.94 12.90
N ASN A 33 17.45 -15.89 12.39
CA ASN A 33 16.97 -17.15 11.82
C ASN A 33 15.80 -16.91 10.86
N ALA A 34 15.96 -15.92 9.97
CA ALA A 34 14.88 -15.45 9.13
C ALA A 34 14.69 -16.36 7.91
N ARG A 35 13.46 -16.81 7.71
CA ARG A 35 13.07 -17.55 6.51
C ARG A 35 12.69 -16.60 5.37
N THR A 36 11.90 -15.59 5.70
CA THR A 36 11.38 -14.61 4.73
C THR A 36 11.87 -13.22 5.10
N ILE A 37 12.21 -12.44 4.09
CA ILE A 37 12.60 -11.04 4.22
C ILE A 37 11.58 -10.19 3.48
N TYR A 38 11.08 -9.16 4.15
CA TYR A 38 10.22 -8.15 3.58
C TYR A 38 10.89 -6.80 3.65
N ALA A 39 10.75 -5.99 2.61
CA ALA A 39 11.22 -4.61 2.59
C ALA A 39 10.09 -3.66 2.20
N THR A 40 10.14 -2.43 2.67
CA THR A 40 9.19 -1.39 2.26
C THR A 40 9.32 -1.10 0.77
N ALA A 41 8.18 -0.87 0.10
CA ALA A 41 8.16 -0.36 -1.26
C ALA A 41 8.73 1.07 -1.34
N SER A 42 8.60 1.82 -0.25
CA SER A 42 9.21 3.13 -0.07
C SER A 42 10.72 3.06 0.16
N LYS A 43 11.42 4.06 -0.35
CA LYS A 43 12.78 4.42 0.09
C LYS A 43 12.71 5.72 0.88
N TYR A 44 13.52 5.81 1.92
CA TYR A 44 13.59 6.96 2.82
C TYR A 44 14.98 7.60 2.70
N GLU A 45 15.05 8.91 2.85
CA GLU A 45 16.33 9.63 2.87
C GLU A 45 17.19 9.18 4.06
N VAL A 46 16.54 9.12 5.23
CA VAL A 46 17.15 8.58 6.46
C VAL A 46 16.20 7.53 7.01
N VAL A 47 16.72 6.35 7.29
CA VAL A 47 15.91 5.26 7.87
C VAL A 47 16.12 5.24 9.38
N ASP A 48 15.36 6.07 10.07
CA ASP A 48 15.17 6.02 11.51
C ASP A 48 13.67 6.04 11.85
N LYS A 49 13.35 5.81 13.11
CA LYS A 49 11.96 5.74 13.58
C LYS A 49 11.17 7.01 13.26
N ALA A 50 11.76 8.18 13.49
CA ALA A 50 11.09 9.46 13.26
C ALA A 50 10.82 9.70 11.78
N HIS A 51 11.79 9.42 10.91
CA HIS A 51 11.64 9.59 9.45
C HIS A 51 10.63 8.63 8.84
N VAL A 52 10.64 7.37 9.28
CA VAL A 52 9.65 6.36 8.83
C VAL A 52 8.24 6.68 9.35
N GLU A 53 8.13 7.15 10.60
CA GLU A 53 6.84 7.55 11.17
C GLU A 53 6.28 8.84 10.54
N GLN A 54 7.13 9.71 10.02
CA GLN A 54 6.74 10.93 9.31
C GLN A 54 6.50 10.71 7.82
N ASP A 55 6.60 9.46 7.34
CA ASP A 55 6.42 9.07 5.94
C ASP A 55 7.29 9.90 4.97
N LYS A 56 8.53 10.22 5.36
CA LYS A 56 9.51 10.95 4.51
C LYS A 56 10.06 10.04 3.41
N VAL A 57 9.25 9.82 2.40
CA VAL A 57 9.55 8.94 1.28
C VAL A 57 10.21 9.73 0.16
N VAL A 58 11.39 9.28 -0.28
CA VAL A 58 12.11 9.89 -1.42
C VAL A 58 11.84 9.20 -2.73
N SER A 59 11.50 7.92 -2.71
CA SER A 59 11.02 7.17 -3.88
C SER A 59 10.15 6.01 -3.46
N TYR A 60 9.36 5.49 -4.39
CA TYR A 60 8.44 4.37 -4.16
C TYR A 60 8.46 3.45 -5.38
N THR A 61 8.64 2.15 -5.18
CA THR A 61 8.51 1.16 -6.25
C THR A 61 7.03 0.80 -6.44
N PRO A 62 6.35 1.27 -7.49
CA PRO A 62 5.00 0.81 -7.79
C PRO A 62 5.00 -0.69 -8.05
N PHE A 63 4.02 -1.39 -7.51
CA PHE A 63 3.87 -2.81 -7.78
C PHE A 63 2.40 -3.24 -7.73
N PHE A 64 2.11 -4.22 -8.55
CA PHE A 64 0.83 -4.92 -8.61
C PHE A 64 1.02 -6.27 -7.92
N ASP A 65 0.34 -6.46 -6.82
CA ASP A 65 0.45 -7.63 -5.98
C ASP A 65 -0.64 -8.64 -6.38
N VAL A 66 -0.25 -9.60 -7.19
CA VAL A 66 -1.15 -10.62 -7.74
C VAL A 66 -1.03 -11.88 -6.93
N ASP A 67 -2.02 -12.16 -6.11
CA ASP A 67 -2.09 -13.32 -5.23
C ASP A 67 -3.00 -14.41 -5.78
N THR A 68 -2.64 -15.66 -5.52
CA THR A 68 -3.45 -16.84 -5.82
C THR A 68 -3.11 -17.97 -4.85
N LYS A 69 -3.68 -19.16 -5.05
CA LYS A 69 -3.20 -20.38 -4.42
C LYS A 69 -2.20 -21.09 -5.31
N LEU A 70 -1.30 -21.88 -4.72
CA LEU A 70 -0.22 -22.55 -5.44
C LEU A 70 -0.74 -23.48 -6.56
N ASP A 71 -1.84 -24.20 -6.35
CA ASP A 71 -2.50 -25.06 -7.32
C ASP A 71 -3.19 -24.29 -8.47
N LYS A 72 -3.22 -22.96 -8.37
CA LYS A 72 -3.81 -22.03 -9.34
C LYS A 72 -2.79 -20.97 -9.83
N TRP A 73 -1.51 -21.23 -9.68
CA TRP A 73 -0.43 -20.30 -10.00
C TRP A 73 -0.48 -19.74 -11.42
N GLU A 74 -0.96 -20.53 -12.40
CA GLU A 74 -1.11 -20.11 -13.79
C GLU A 74 -2.04 -18.92 -13.97
N TYR A 75 -3.04 -18.76 -13.09
CA TYR A 75 -3.90 -17.59 -13.10
C TYR A 75 -3.16 -16.31 -12.66
N ALA A 76 -2.20 -16.43 -11.75
CA ALA A 76 -1.34 -15.28 -11.39
C ALA A 76 -0.44 -14.88 -12.58
N VAL A 77 0.11 -15.85 -13.30
CA VAL A 77 0.87 -15.60 -14.55
C VAL A 77 0.01 -14.86 -15.58
N ARG A 78 -1.19 -15.36 -15.87
CA ARG A 78 -2.11 -14.72 -16.84
C ARG A 78 -2.56 -13.32 -16.39
N ALA A 79 -2.76 -13.09 -15.11
CA ALA A 79 -3.10 -11.77 -14.59
C ALA A 79 -1.91 -10.81 -14.70
N ALA A 80 -0.70 -11.28 -14.37
CA ALA A 80 0.53 -10.51 -14.58
C ALA A 80 0.75 -10.18 -16.06
N GLU A 81 0.47 -11.12 -16.96
CA GLU A 81 0.54 -10.90 -18.42
C GLU A 81 -0.42 -9.79 -18.90
N ALA A 82 -1.65 -9.75 -18.38
CA ALA A 82 -2.59 -8.68 -18.70
C ALA A 82 -2.07 -7.30 -18.25
N ILE A 83 -1.46 -7.23 -17.06
CA ILE A 83 -0.87 -6.00 -16.53
C ILE A 83 0.35 -5.58 -17.37
N VAL A 84 1.27 -6.52 -17.63
CA VAL A 84 2.48 -6.26 -18.44
C VAL A 84 2.12 -5.80 -19.84
N SER A 85 1.18 -6.50 -20.52
CA SER A 85 0.73 -6.13 -21.86
C SER A 85 0.11 -4.73 -21.92
N PHE A 86 -0.60 -4.32 -20.87
CA PHE A 86 -1.10 -2.96 -20.78
C PHE A 86 0.04 -1.93 -20.59
N LEU A 87 0.98 -2.20 -19.69
CA LEU A 87 2.15 -1.34 -19.49
C LEU A 87 2.97 -1.19 -20.77
N GLU A 88 3.21 -2.31 -21.50
CA GLU A 88 3.91 -2.31 -22.77
C GLU A 88 3.18 -1.48 -23.85
N LYS A 89 1.86 -1.60 -23.92
CA LYS A 89 1.03 -0.76 -24.80
C LYS A 89 1.17 0.73 -24.49
N GLU A 90 1.35 1.09 -23.23
CA GLU A 90 1.62 2.44 -22.77
C GLU A 90 3.12 2.80 -22.82
N LYS A 91 3.94 1.98 -23.49
CA LYS A 91 5.39 2.13 -23.69
C LYS A 91 6.23 2.05 -22.41
N VAL A 92 5.72 1.42 -21.38
CA VAL A 92 6.42 1.14 -20.12
C VAL A 92 6.78 -0.34 -20.08
N TYR A 93 8.00 -0.71 -20.45
CA TYR A 93 8.44 -2.12 -20.52
C TYR A 93 9.90 -2.34 -20.12
N LYS A 94 10.78 -1.39 -20.34
CA LYS A 94 12.21 -1.51 -19.99
C LYS A 94 12.42 -1.50 -18.48
N SER A 95 11.60 -0.73 -17.78
CA SER A 95 11.65 -0.58 -16.33
C SER A 95 10.74 -1.53 -15.59
N VAL A 96 10.09 -2.47 -16.28
CA VAL A 96 9.22 -3.49 -15.67
C VAL A 96 10.02 -4.74 -15.36
N TYR A 97 9.84 -5.28 -14.15
CA TYR A 97 10.37 -6.56 -13.74
C TYR A 97 9.37 -7.30 -12.85
N LEU A 98 9.51 -8.60 -12.80
CA LEU A 98 8.58 -9.49 -12.12
C LEU A 98 9.28 -10.18 -10.95
N LEU A 99 8.50 -10.50 -9.92
CA LEU A 99 8.96 -11.33 -8.82
C LEU A 99 7.88 -12.35 -8.49
N TRP A 100 8.20 -13.64 -8.60
CA TRP A 100 7.41 -14.69 -7.99
C TRP A 100 7.64 -14.69 -6.49
N SER A 101 6.60 -14.57 -5.67
CA SER A 101 6.70 -14.42 -4.21
C SER A 101 6.52 -15.74 -3.43
N GLY A 102 6.12 -16.82 -4.11
CA GLY A 102 5.78 -18.13 -3.54
C GLY A 102 4.35 -18.59 -3.83
N GLU A 103 3.36 -17.69 -3.78
CA GLU A 103 1.97 -17.96 -4.15
C GLU A 103 1.42 -16.96 -5.17
N GLY A 104 2.24 -16.02 -5.62
CA GLY A 104 1.79 -14.98 -6.54
C GLY A 104 2.93 -14.28 -7.25
N ILE A 105 2.59 -13.30 -8.07
CA ILE A 105 3.52 -12.51 -8.85
C ILE A 105 3.35 -11.03 -8.52
N HIS A 106 4.44 -10.37 -8.16
CA HIS A 106 4.52 -8.91 -8.15
C HIS A 106 4.99 -8.44 -9.52
N VAL A 107 4.16 -7.66 -10.21
CA VAL A 107 4.61 -6.88 -11.37
C VAL A 107 5.09 -5.54 -10.82
N ARG A 108 6.36 -5.21 -11.02
CA ARG A 108 7.00 -4.03 -10.44
C ARG A 108 7.46 -3.09 -11.54
N VAL A 109 7.29 -1.80 -11.29
CA VAL A 109 7.86 -0.73 -12.12
C VAL A 109 9.00 -0.11 -11.33
N ASN A 110 10.19 -0.02 -11.93
CA ASN A 110 11.33 0.61 -11.27
C ASN A 110 10.98 2.06 -10.93
N GLU A 111 11.23 2.48 -9.71
CA GLU A 111 10.91 3.82 -9.23
C GLU A 111 11.62 4.95 -10.00
N ARG A 112 12.71 4.64 -10.71
CA ARG A 112 13.43 5.60 -11.56
C ARG A 112 12.72 5.88 -12.90
N ALA A 113 11.75 5.04 -13.27
CA ALA A 113 10.89 5.29 -14.42
C ALA A 113 9.83 6.37 -14.15
N LEU A 114 9.67 6.77 -12.89
CA LEU A 114 8.74 7.81 -12.48
C LEU A 114 9.44 9.16 -12.37
N PRO A 115 8.84 10.25 -12.88
CA PRO A 115 9.37 11.59 -12.68
C PRO A 115 9.36 11.97 -11.20
N LYS A 116 10.33 12.80 -10.81
CA LYS A 116 10.53 13.21 -9.42
C LYS A 116 9.64 14.36 -8.96
N ASP A 117 8.86 14.91 -9.87
CA ASP A 117 8.01 16.09 -9.64
C ASP A 117 6.79 15.79 -8.77
N TYR A 118 6.47 14.52 -8.58
CA TYR A 118 5.32 14.08 -7.80
C TYR A 118 5.73 13.43 -6.49
N TYR A 119 4.87 13.54 -5.46
CA TYR A 119 5.08 12.78 -4.24
C TYR A 119 5.05 11.27 -4.54
N PRO A 120 6.12 10.51 -4.20
CA PRO A 120 6.31 9.16 -4.72
C PRO A 120 5.17 8.18 -4.44
N VAL A 121 4.56 8.24 -3.25
CA VAL A 121 3.45 7.35 -2.89
C VAL A 121 2.20 7.69 -3.68
N THR A 122 1.91 8.98 -3.88
CA THR A 122 0.77 9.45 -4.70
C THR A 122 0.95 9.05 -6.16
N ALA A 123 2.16 9.22 -6.71
CA ALA A 123 2.49 8.81 -8.07
C ALA A 123 2.28 7.30 -8.27
N ALA A 124 2.82 6.49 -7.35
CA ALA A 124 2.65 5.04 -7.39
C ALA A 124 1.18 4.63 -7.26
N HIS A 125 0.42 5.26 -6.36
CA HIS A 125 -1.01 5.00 -6.19
C HIS A 125 -1.78 5.30 -7.47
N ALA A 126 -1.61 6.49 -8.04
CA ALA A 126 -2.30 6.89 -9.27
C ALA A 126 -2.00 5.92 -10.42
N LEU A 127 -0.72 5.57 -10.62
CA LEU A 127 -0.29 4.65 -11.66
C LEU A 127 -0.91 3.26 -11.48
N VAL A 128 -0.88 2.69 -10.26
CA VAL A 128 -1.44 1.37 -9.97
C VAL A 128 -2.95 1.36 -10.19
N GLN A 129 -3.68 2.35 -9.67
CA GLN A 129 -5.13 2.46 -9.85
C GLN A 129 -5.51 2.62 -11.33
N TYR A 130 -4.77 3.46 -12.06
CA TYR A 130 -5.01 3.67 -13.47
C TYR A 130 -4.89 2.39 -14.29
N VAL A 131 -3.81 1.64 -14.09
CA VAL A 131 -3.56 0.37 -14.78
C VAL A 131 -4.60 -0.67 -14.39
N LEU A 132 -4.85 -0.89 -13.10
CA LEU A 132 -5.82 -1.88 -12.63
C LEU A 132 -7.24 -1.61 -13.15
N LYS A 133 -7.64 -0.36 -13.26
CA LYS A 133 -8.93 -0.01 -13.86
C LYS A 133 -9.01 -0.44 -15.33
N ARG A 134 -7.92 -0.31 -16.10
CA ARG A 134 -7.86 -0.68 -17.52
C ARG A 134 -7.90 -2.19 -17.74
N VAL A 135 -7.25 -2.96 -16.86
CA VAL A 135 -7.22 -4.43 -16.94
C VAL A 135 -8.30 -5.12 -16.08
N LYS A 136 -9.18 -4.34 -15.46
CA LYS A 136 -10.19 -4.84 -14.51
C LYS A 136 -11.03 -5.98 -15.05
N ASN A 137 -11.47 -5.91 -16.31
CA ASN A 137 -12.32 -6.94 -16.90
C ASN A 137 -11.58 -8.26 -17.09
N ASP A 138 -10.29 -8.21 -17.47
CA ASP A 138 -9.45 -9.40 -17.62
C ASP A 138 -9.18 -10.03 -16.25
N ILE A 139 -8.81 -9.22 -15.25
CA ILE A 139 -8.61 -9.68 -13.87
C ILE A 139 -9.88 -10.33 -13.32
N ARG A 140 -11.05 -9.69 -13.49
CA ARG A 140 -12.33 -10.25 -13.03
C ARG A 140 -12.63 -11.60 -13.67
N ARG A 141 -12.49 -11.71 -14.99
CA ARG A 141 -12.69 -12.98 -15.74
C ARG A 141 -11.75 -14.08 -15.21
N LEU A 142 -10.47 -13.77 -15.01
CA LEU A 142 -9.50 -14.69 -14.45
C LEU A 142 -9.82 -15.09 -13.01
N SER A 143 -10.29 -14.16 -12.20
CA SER A 143 -10.74 -14.43 -10.83
C SER A 143 -11.93 -15.40 -10.83
N GLU A 144 -12.94 -15.18 -11.67
CA GLU A 144 -14.08 -16.08 -11.84
C GLU A 144 -13.63 -17.48 -12.27
N GLN A 145 -12.75 -17.59 -13.29
CA GLN A 145 -12.20 -18.86 -13.79
C GLN A 145 -11.37 -19.61 -12.73
N SER A 146 -10.67 -18.89 -11.88
CA SER A 146 -9.89 -19.49 -10.78
C SER A 146 -10.75 -19.95 -9.60
N GLY A 147 -12.07 -19.70 -9.63
CA GLY A 147 -12.96 -19.94 -8.50
C GLY A 147 -12.86 -18.88 -7.40
N GLY A 148 -12.49 -17.65 -7.75
CA GLY A 148 -12.41 -16.51 -6.83
C GLY A 148 -11.15 -16.48 -5.96
N VAL A 149 -10.16 -17.36 -6.23
CA VAL A 149 -8.91 -17.39 -5.45
C VAL A 149 -7.89 -16.37 -5.95
N LEU A 150 -7.92 -16.00 -7.23
CA LEU A 150 -7.08 -14.95 -7.77
C LEU A 150 -7.54 -13.59 -7.23
N LYS A 151 -6.60 -12.84 -6.66
CA LYS A 151 -6.80 -11.49 -6.15
C LYS A 151 -5.67 -10.60 -6.63
N VAL A 152 -5.99 -9.35 -6.92
CA VAL A 152 -4.98 -8.31 -7.17
C VAL A 152 -5.17 -7.24 -6.11
N ASN A 153 -4.15 -7.03 -5.29
CA ASN A 153 -4.16 -6.06 -4.23
C ASN A 153 -3.76 -4.69 -4.78
N GLU A 154 -4.62 -3.71 -4.59
CA GLU A 154 -4.47 -2.33 -5.07
C GLU A 154 -4.01 -1.34 -3.99
N LEU A 155 -3.76 -1.84 -2.77
CA LEU A 155 -3.37 -0.99 -1.65
C LEU A 155 -1.93 -0.49 -1.82
N ILE A 156 -1.77 0.81 -1.93
CA ILE A 156 -0.50 1.52 -1.94
C ILE A 156 -0.47 2.49 -0.75
N ASP A 157 0.46 2.27 0.16
CA ASP A 157 0.74 3.15 1.29
C ASP A 157 2.24 3.20 1.57
N ALA A 158 2.70 4.20 2.31
CA ALA A 158 4.14 4.43 2.56
C ALA A 158 4.83 3.26 3.29
N LYS A 159 4.09 2.49 4.07
CA LYS A 159 4.61 1.35 4.87
C LYS A 159 4.38 0.00 4.19
N ARG A 160 3.80 -0.03 3.00
CA ARG A 160 3.60 -1.26 2.25
C ARG A 160 4.93 -1.97 2.02
N VAL A 161 4.93 -3.27 2.28
CA VAL A 161 6.10 -4.12 2.10
C VAL A 161 5.90 -5.11 0.97
N PHE A 162 7.00 -5.57 0.43
CA PHE A 162 7.04 -6.65 -0.55
C PHE A 162 8.13 -7.68 -0.20
N THR A 163 7.97 -8.88 -0.72
CA THR A 163 8.95 -9.95 -0.56
C THR A 163 10.27 -9.57 -1.23
N VAL A 164 11.36 -9.74 -0.49
CA VAL A 164 12.72 -9.52 -1.01
C VAL A 164 13.15 -10.72 -1.87
N PRO A 165 13.77 -10.48 -3.04
CA PRO A 165 14.31 -11.55 -3.85
C PRO A 165 15.22 -12.49 -3.08
N LEU A 166 15.23 -13.76 -3.47
CA LEU A 166 16.03 -14.86 -2.88
C LEU A 166 15.67 -15.24 -1.45
N SER A 167 14.64 -14.64 -0.85
CA SER A 167 14.09 -15.15 0.40
C SER A 167 13.11 -16.31 0.15
N LEU A 168 12.98 -17.20 1.14
CA LEU A 168 11.97 -18.26 1.10
C LEU A 168 10.58 -17.67 1.41
N HIS A 169 9.56 -18.25 0.83
CA HIS A 169 8.18 -17.95 1.22
C HIS A 169 7.94 -18.32 2.69
N LYS A 170 7.03 -17.60 3.36
CA LYS A 170 6.78 -17.76 4.81
C LYS A 170 6.37 -19.18 5.21
N GLU A 171 5.62 -19.89 4.37
CA GLU A 171 5.05 -21.21 4.65
C GLU A 171 5.49 -22.28 3.64
N LEU A 172 5.70 -21.90 2.38
CA LEU A 172 6.01 -22.82 1.30
C LEU A 172 7.52 -22.90 1.03
N ASP A 173 7.99 -24.04 0.52
CA ASP A 173 9.38 -24.21 0.13
C ASP A 173 9.63 -23.72 -1.32
N TYR A 174 9.38 -22.41 -1.50
CA TYR A 174 9.66 -21.69 -2.73
C TYR A 174 10.50 -20.46 -2.47
N VAL A 175 11.44 -20.20 -3.35
CA VAL A 175 12.33 -19.03 -3.33
C VAL A 175 11.65 -17.90 -4.11
N ALA A 176 11.72 -16.68 -3.60
CA ALA A 176 11.28 -15.50 -4.33
C ALA A 176 12.27 -15.20 -5.47
N VAL A 177 11.85 -15.37 -6.71
CA VAL A 177 12.70 -15.22 -7.88
C VAL A 177 12.26 -14.07 -8.77
N CYS A 178 13.23 -13.28 -9.24
CA CYS A 178 12.99 -12.21 -10.22
C CYS A 178 13.25 -12.70 -11.64
N PHE A 179 12.51 -12.13 -12.59
CA PHE A 179 12.69 -12.34 -14.01
C PHE A 179 12.11 -11.16 -14.81
N PHE A 180 12.49 -11.06 -16.07
CA PHE A 180 11.95 -10.03 -16.97
C PHE A 180 10.62 -10.45 -17.61
N PRO A 181 9.80 -9.48 -18.05
CA PRO A 181 8.48 -9.75 -18.65
C PRO A 181 8.51 -10.69 -19.86
N ASP A 182 9.55 -10.64 -20.68
CA ASP A 182 9.72 -11.51 -21.85
C ASP A 182 9.88 -13.01 -21.53
N ARG A 183 10.10 -13.32 -20.25
CA ARG A 183 10.17 -14.70 -19.75
C ARG A 183 8.91 -15.17 -19.03
N LEU A 184 7.90 -14.30 -18.90
CA LEU A 184 6.68 -14.62 -18.14
C LEU A 184 5.96 -15.86 -18.70
N ASN A 185 5.89 -16.01 -20.00
CA ASN A 185 5.26 -17.16 -20.69
C ASN A 185 6.07 -18.47 -20.55
N LYS A 186 7.30 -18.41 -20.06
CA LYS A 186 8.18 -19.56 -19.80
C LYS A 186 8.29 -19.89 -18.32
N PHE A 187 7.62 -19.12 -17.46
CA PHE A 187 7.69 -19.32 -16.02
C PHE A 187 7.00 -20.63 -15.61
N PHE A 188 7.67 -21.41 -14.79
CA PHE A 188 7.18 -22.60 -14.11
C PHE A 188 7.56 -22.58 -12.65
N LEU A 189 6.80 -23.24 -11.79
CA LEU A 189 7.06 -23.32 -10.35
C LEU A 189 8.46 -23.90 -10.03
N GLU A 190 9.02 -24.72 -10.89
CA GLU A 190 10.38 -25.26 -10.79
C GLU A 190 11.44 -24.16 -10.69
N TRP A 191 11.18 -22.98 -11.31
CA TRP A 191 12.11 -21.85 -11.19
C TRP A 191 12.22 -21.29 -9.78
N ALA A 192 11.30 -21.61 -8.92
CA ALA A 192 11.28 -21.15 -7.54
C ALA A 192 11.65 -22.24 -6.52
N LYS A 193 12.03 -23.46 -6.96
CA LYS A 193 12.41 -24.54 -6.04
C LYS A 193 13.76 -24.29 -5.39
N PRO A 194 13.90 -24.42 -4.06
CA PRO A 194 15.19 -24.34 -3.38
C PRO A 194 16.21 -25.31 -3.98
N GLY A 195 17.46 -24.86 -4.13
CA GLY A 195 18.57 -25.65 -4.67
C GLY A 195 18.66 -25.69 -6.19
N SER A 196 17.59 -25.36 -6.92
CA SER A 196 17.59 -25.34 -8.40
C SER A 196 16.86 -24.12 -8.99
N PHE A 197 16.66 -23.07 -8.20
CA PHE A 197 15.93 -21.89 -8.62
C PHE A 197 16.61 -21.16 -9.79
N ILE A 198 15.78 -20.55 -10.64
CA ILE A 198 16.22 -19.69 -11.75
C ILE A 198 15.85 -18.25 -11.37
N HIS A 199 16.86 -17.43 -11.19
CA HIS A 199 16.71 -16.03 -10.83
C HIS A 199 17.52 -15.15 -11.76
N GLU A 200 16.91 -14.13 -12.31
CA GLU A 200 17.65 -13.15 -13.11
C GLU A 200 18.18 -12.05 -12.19
N GLU A 201 19.48 -12.03 -12.06
CA GLU A 201 20.20 -11.00 -11.34
C GLU A 201 20.00 -9.65 -12.02
N ARG A 202 20.14 -8.57 -11.25
CA ARG A 202 20.12 -7.19 -11.74
C ARG A 202 18.83 -6.73 -12.44
N THR A 203 17.71 -7.45 -12.30
CA THR A 203 16.41 -7.00 -12.84
C THR A 203 16.05 -5.57 -12.40
N TYR A 204 16.44 -5.21 -11.19
CA TYR A 204 16.24 -3.88 -10.63
C TYR A 204 17.18 -2.80 -11.23
N GLU A 205 18.28 -3.19 -11.84
CA GLU A 205 19.24 -2.26 -12.46
C GLU A 205 18.82 -1.87 -13.89
N ARG A 206 17.91 -2.63 -14.50
CA ARG A 206 17.37 -2.33 -15.81
C ARG A 206 16.21 -1.34 -15.67
N TYR A 207 16.38 -0.15 -16.20
CA TYR A 207 15.34 0.88 -16.25
C TYR A 207 15.67 1.92 -17.34
N GLU A 208 14.68 2.69 -17.69
CA GLU A 208 14.82 3.92 -18.46
C GLU A 208 14.24 5.08 -17.62
N GLU A 209 15.01 6.14 -17.44
CA GLU A 209 14.55 7.31 -16.68
C GLU A 209 13.30 7.90 -17.31
N ASP A 210 12.32 8.25 -16.47
CA ASP A 210 11.06 8.86 -16.89
C ASP A 210 10.23 8.04 -17.90
N GLU A 211 10.52 6.74 -18.11
CA GLU A 211 9.79 5.89 -19.05
C GLU A 211 8.26 5.89 -18.78
N ALA A 212 7.87 5.97 -17.53
CA ALA A 212 6.45 5.97 -17.13
C ALA A 212 5.84 7.39 -17.05
N LYS A 213 6.54 8.44 -17.49
CA LYS A 213 6.09 9.83 -17.34
C LYS A 213 4.75 10.09 -18.04
N GLU A 214 4.63 9.71 -19.31
CA GLU A 214 3.38 9.92 -20.06
C GLU A 214 2.19 9.16 -19.44
N LEU A 215 2.43 7.91 -19.02
CA LEU A 215 1.43 7.10 -18.34
C LEU A 215 1.04 7.71 -16.98
N LEU A 216 2.02 8.19 -16.22
CA LEU A 216 1.76 8.82 -14.93
C LEU A 216 0.95 10.11 -15.06
N VAL A 217 1.23 10.94 -16.05
CA VAL A 217 0.44 12.17 -16.31
C VAL A 217 -1.03 11.81 -16.54
N LYS A 218 -1.32 10.80 -17.37
CA LYS A 218 -2.70 10.31 -17.58
C LYS A 218 -3.32 9.79 -16.29
N ALA A 219 -2.54 9.05 -15.49
CA ALA A 219 -3.00 8.48 -14.23
C ALA A 219 -3.32 9.56 -13.19
N ILE A 220 -2.47 10.57 -13.05
CA ILE A 220 -2.68 11.69 -12.13
C ILE A 220 -3.92 12.49 -12.52
N GLN A 221 -4.11 12.78 -13.81
CA GLN A 221 -5.30 13.50 -14.28
C GLN A 221 -6.61 12.76 -13.94
N GLU A 222 -6.59 11.44 -13.92
CA GLU A 222 -7.78 10.64 -13.61
C GLU A 222 -7.96 10.41 -12.10
N TYR A 223 -6.86 10.21 -11.35
CA TYR A 223 -6.87 9.76 -9.95
C TYR A 223 -6.37 10.79 -8.94
N SER A 224 -6.10 12.02 -9.34
CA SER A 224 -5.74 13.10 -8.44
C SER A 224 -6.77 14.25 -8.39
N PRO A 225 -8.02 13.99 -7.98
CA PRO A 225 -8.91 15.10 -7.66
C PRO A 225 -8.60 15.73 -6.29
N TYR A 226 -7.72 15.13 -5.46
CA TYR A 226 -7.54 15.53 -4.08
C TYR A 226 -6.12 15.97 -3.68
N HIS A 227 -5.13 15.73 -4.51
CA HIS A 227 -3.78 16.26 -4.30
C HIS A 227 -3.23 16.65 -5.64
N GLU A 228 -3.16 17.93 -5.92
CA GLU A 228 -2.21 18.43 -6.90
C GLU A 228 -0.86 17.86 -6.49
N GLY A 229 -0.35 16.90 -7.28
CA GLY A 229 0.88 16.16 -6.96
C GLY A 229 2.14 16.98 -7.17
N ILE A 230 2.06 18.26 -6.93
CA ILE A 230 3.21 19.17 -6.85
C ILE A 230 3.88 18.87 -5.52
N ARG A 231 5.12 18.52 -5.58
CA ARG A 231 6.02 18.52 -4.44
C ARG A 231 6.01 19.95 -3.88
N VAL A 232 5.13 20.22 -2.93
CA VAL A 232 5.21 21.42 -2.12
C VAL A 232 6.51 21.24 -1.34
N GLU A 233 7.57 21.95 -1.73
CA GLU A 233 8.65 22.21 -0.80
C GLU A 233 7.98 22.78 0.44
N ARG A 234 8.00 22.01 1.51
CA ARG A 234 7.54 22.51 2.81
C ARG A 234 8.52 23.63 3.21
N GLY A 235 8.24 24.83 2.73
CA GLY A 235 8.64 26.00 3.50
C GLY A 235 8.07 25.81 4.90
N GLU A 236 8.81 26.26 5.88
CA GLU A 236 8.46 26.24 7.30
C GLU A 236 7.01 26.72 7.50
N GLU A 237 6.04 25.83 7.30
CA GLU A 237 4.67 26.06 7.71
C GLU A 237 4.59 25.69 9.19
N GLU A 238 4.32 26.73 9.98
CA GLU A 238 4.01 26.66 11.38
C GLU A 238 3.17 25.44 11.74
N GLU A 239 3.58 24.75 12.80
CA GLU A 239 2.88 23.66 13.47
C GLU A 239 1.48 24.10 13.99
N VAL A 240 0.51 24.24 13.13
CA VAL A 240 -0.88 24.54 13.52
C VAL A 240 -1.85 23.41 13.23
N ALA A 241 -1.43 22.32 12.58
CA ALA A 241 -2.26 21.14 12.44
C ALA A 241 -1.69 19.98 13.27
N GLY A 242 -2.06 19.92 14.54
CA GLY A 242 -1.88 18.70 15.34
C GLY A 242 -2.40 17.50 14.57
N LYS A 243 -1.69 16.36 14.65
CA LYS A 243 -2.06 15.11 13.98
C LYS A 243 -3.54 14.83 14.20
N LEU A 244 -4.35 14.87 13.14
CA LEU A 244 -5.77 14.54 13.22
C LEU A 244 -5.91 13.10 13.70
N GLY A 245 -6.47 12.92 14.89
CA GLY A 245 -6.73 11.62 15.45
C GLY A 245 -7.77 10.85 14.60
N ARG A 246 -7.77 9.53 14.71
CA ARG A 246 -8.69 8.65 13.96
C ARG A 246 -10.16 9.09 14.04
N PHE A 247 -10.60 9.58 15.20
CA PHE A 247 -11.98 10.03 15.39
C PHE A 247 -12.26 11.38 14.72
N GLN A 248 -11.28 12.27 14.63
CA GLN A 248 -11.40 13.51 13.89
C GLN A 248 -11.54 13.25 12.39
N VAL A 249 -10.75 12.32 11.86
CA VAL A 249 -10.86 11.87 10.45
C VAL A 249 -12.25 11.28 10.18
N MET A 250 -12.75 10.42 11.08
CA MET A 250 -14.10 9.87 10.96
C MET A 250 -15.17 10.95 11.00
N GLY A 251 -15.02 11.95 11.88
CA GLY A 251 -15.91 13.10 11.93
C GLY A 251 -15.92 13.92 10.64
N LEU A 252 -14.76 14.19 10.08
CA LEU A 252 -14.62 14.88 8.79
C LEU A 252 -15.28 14.13 7.63
N LEU A 253 -15.07 12.81 7.57
CA LEU A 253 -15.71 11.97 6.55
C LEU A 253 -17.25 12.00 6.65
N GLN A 254 -17.80 11.97 7.86
CA GLN A 254 -19.23 12.05 8.08
C GLN A 254 -19.78 13.45 7.78
N ALA A 255 -19.05 14.51 8.09
CA ALA A 255 -19.40 15.87 7.70
C ALA A 255 -19.44 16.03 6.17
N ALA A 256 -18.41 15.53 5.48
CA ALA A 256 -18.35 15.57 4.02
C ALA A 256 -19.53 14.80 3.38
N ARG A 257 -19.85 13.60 3.91
CA ARG A 257 -21.02 12.82 3.45
C ARG A 257 -22.33 13.56 3.65
N TYR A 258 -22.52 14.17 4.81
CA TYR A 258 -23.73 14.95 5.08
C TYR A 258 -23.85 16.13 4.13
N TYR A 259 -22.77 16.87 3.93
CA TYR A 259 -22.75 17.99 2.99
C TYR A 259 -23.07 17.57 1.55
N ALA A 260 -22.48 16.46 1.10
CA ALA A 260 -22.77 15.94 -0.24
C ALA A 260 -24.23 15.54 -0.46
N LEU A 261 -24.92 15.10 0.60
CA LEU A 261 -26.33 14.69 0.52
C LEU A 261 -27.32 15.85 0.67
N TYR A 262 -27.01 16.86 1.49
CA TYR A 262 -27.97 17.88 1.92
C TYR A 262 -27.53 19.31 1.61
N GLY A 263 -26.27 19.55 1.22
CA GLY A 263 -25.77 20.88 0.84
C GLY A 263 -25.64 21.89 2.00
N ASP A 264 -25.90 21.50 3.24
CA ASP A 264 -25.89 22.37 4.42
C ASP A 264 -24.57 22.22 5.18
N VAL A 265 -23.69 23.21 5.07
CA VAL A 265 -22.33 23.20 5.66
C VAL A 265 -22.38 23.22 7.19
N ASP A 266 -23.26 23.99 7.79
CA ASP A 266 -23.26 24.16 9.25
C ASP A 266 -23.82 22.92 9.96
N LYS A 267 -24.86 22.34 9.39
CA LYS A 267 -25.35 21.03 9.87
C LYS A 267 -24.34 19.92 9.61
N ALA A 268 -23.62 19.94 8.49
CA ALA A 268 -22.58 18.98 8.20
C ALA A 268 -21.44 19.03 9.22
N LYS A 269 -20.99 20.23 9.60
CA LYS A 269 -19.96 20.41 10.65
C LYS A 269 -20.43 19.86 12.00
N SER A 270 -21.66 20.20 12.40
CA SER A 270 -22.24 19.72 13.66
C SER A 270 -22.37 18.19 13.66
N PHE A 271 -22.89 17.62 12.58
CA PHE A 271 -23.04 16.19 12.42
C PHE A 271 -21.69 15.44 12.48
N GLY A 272 -20.66 15.94 11.79
CA GLY A 272 -19.33 15.35 11.81
C GLY A 272 -18.67 15.40 13.18
N LEU A 273 -18.81 16.52 13.89
CA LEU A 273 -18.28 16.69 15.26
C LEU A 273 -18.98 15.71 16.23
N ASN A 274 -20.30 15.65 16.21
CA ASN A 274 -21.07 14.77 17.09
C ASN A 274 -20.73 13.29 16.84
N ARG A 275 -20.54 12.90 15.59
CA ARG A 275 -20.11 11.54 15.25
C ARG A 275 -18.71 11.21 15.74
N ALA A 276 -17.76 12.15 15.64
CA ALA A 276 -16.41 11.97 16.18
C ALA A 276 -16.41 11.78 17.70
N ILE A 277 -17.21 12.59 18.40
CA ILE A 277 -17.37 12.51 19.86
C ILE A 277 -18.05 11.18 20.24
N PHE A 278 -19.11 10.77 19.53
CA PHE A 278 -19.78 9.51 19.78
C PHE A 278 -18.85 8.30 19.63
N TYR A 279 -18.03 8.25 18.58
CA TYR A 279 -17.08 7.16 18.39
C TYR A 279 -15.98 7.15 19.45
N ALA A 280 -15.49 8.33 19.86
CA ALA A 280 -14.53 8.44 20.96
C ALA A 280 -15.16 7.92 22.26
N TRP A 281 -16.38 8.36 22.58
CA TRP A 281 -17.12 7.91 23.75
C TRP A 281 -17.38 6.41 23.72
N ALA A 282 -17.88 5.86 22.60
CA ALA A 282 -18.15 4.44 22.46
C ALA A 282 -16.89 3.59 22.64
N LYS A 283 -15.73 4.08 22.17
CA LYS A 283 -14.46 3.40 22.33
C LYS A 283 -13.95 3.41 23.78
N TYR A 284 -14.04 4.53 24.47
CA TYR A 284 -13.42 4.67 25.79
C TYR A 284 -14.39 4.37 26.94
N TYR A 285 -15.69 4.50 26.72
CA TYR A 285 -16.72 4.38 27.75
C TYR A 285 -17.87 3.44 27.37
N GLY A 286 -17.90 2.91 26.14
CA GLY A 286 -18.93 1.97 25.69
C GLY A 286 -18.90 0.64 26.40
N ARG A 287 -20.02 -0.11 26.38
CA ARG A 287 -20.20 -1.37 27.13
C ARG A 287 -19.15 -2.44 26.85
N GLY A 288 -18.51 -2.43 25.69
CA GLY A 288 -17.45 -3.37 25.32
C GLY A 288 -16.07 -3.07 25.91
N TYR A 289 -15.89 -1.88 26.52
CA TYR A 289 -14.62 -1.41 27.06
C TYR A 289 -14.64 -1.15 28.56
N ALA A 290 -15.75 -1.40 29.27
CA ALA A 290 -15.77 -1.29 30.70
C ALA A 290 -14.89 -2.40 31.31
N PRO A 291 -13.85 -2.07 32.10
CA PRO A 291 -13.09 -3.09 32.81
C PRO A 291 -14.05 -3.88 33.70
N LYS A 292 -13.99 -5.21 33.67
CA LYS A 292 -14.75 -6.07 34.57
C LYS A 292 -14.44 -5.64 36.00
N GLY A 293 -15.43 -5.03 36.70
CA GLY A 293 -15.37 -4.72 38.12
C GLY A 293 -15.29 -3.22 38.49
N ARG A 294 -15.49 -2.27 37.60
CA ARG A 294 -15.56 -0.83 37.99
C ARG A 294 -16.81 -0.14 37.45
N ARG A 295 -17.55 0.36 38.45
CA ARG A 295 -18.56 1.42 38.53
C ARG A 295 -18.92 2.13 37.24
N GLY A 296 -20.20 2.21 37.05
CA GLY A 296 -21.04 3.00 36.15
C GLY A 296 -20.38 3.85 35.08
N VAL A 297 -20.85 3.65 33.88
CA VAL A 297 -20.57 4.58 32.77
C VAL A 297 -20.83 6.00 33.26
N PRO A 298 -19.86 6.94 33.18
CA PRO A 298 -20.10 8.30 33.55
C PRO A 298 -21.30 8.82 32.76
N PRO A 299 -22.17 9.64 33.37
CA PRO A 299 -23.32 10.18 32.69
C PRO A 299 -22.86 10.97 31.46
N VAL A 300 -23.53 10.76 30.35
CA VAL A 300 -23.33 11.57 29.14
C VAL A 300 -23.55 13.03 29.54
N PRO A 301 -22.63 13.97 29.26
CA PRO A 301 -22.81 15.37 29.55
C PRO A 301 -24.17 15.85 29.01
N SER A 302 -24.84 16.71 29.77
CA SER A 302 -26.18 17.20 29.42
C SER A 302 -26.27 17.84 28.03
N GLU A 303 -25.19 18.46 27.61
CA GLU A 303 -25.00 19.03 26.27
C GLU A 303 -25.17 18.03 25.13
N PHE A 304 -24.93 16.75 25.38
CA PHE A 304 -25.14 15.67 24.39
C PHE A 304 -26.52 15.03 24.47
N ARG A 305 -27.34 15.37 25.46
CA ARG A 305 -28.69 14.81 25.58
C ARG A 305 -29.71 15.54 24.69
N GLU A 306 -29.48 16.81 24.45
CA GLU A 306 -30.38 17.63 23.59
C GLU A 306 -30.22 17.32 22.11
N ASP A 307 -29.01 16.99 21.66
CA ASP A 307 -28.74 16.61 20.27
C ASP A 307 -29.22 15.19 19.91
N ARG A 308 -29.76 14.43 20.86
CA ARG A 308 -30.40 13.13 20.58
C ARG A 308 -31.72 13.23 19.82
N ALA A 309 -32.21 14.39 19.64
CA ALA A 309 -33.37 14.62 18.80
C ALA A 309 -32.95 14.63 17.35
N LEU A 310 -32.44 13.46 16.87
CA LEU A 310 -32.71 13.50 15.82
C LEU A 310 -32.43 13.55 14.50
N VAL A 311 -31.52 13.02 14.06
CA VAL A 311 -31.28 12.96 12.63
C VAL A 311 -31.26 11.51 12.19
N THR A 312 -32.36 11.07 11.61
CA THR A 312 -32.39 9.84 10.84
C THR A 312 -31.72 10.12 9.49
N VAL A 313 -30.47 9.71 9.34
CA VAL A 313 -29.74 9.80 8.07
C VAL A 313 -29.68 8.40 7.48
N ALA A 314 -30.31 8.22 6.33
CA ALA A 314 -30.36 6.95 5.59
C ALA A 314 -30.90 5.76 6.40
N GLY A 315 -31.90 6.00 7.26
CA GLY A 315 -32.54 4.95 8.06
C GLY A 315 -31.86 4.60 9.39
N GLU A 316 -30.75 5.22 9.73
CA GLU A 316 -30.11 5.10 11.04
C GLU A 316 -30.50 6.28 11.94
N GLN A 317 -31.03 6.00 13.13
CA GLN A 317 -31.20 7.01 14.19
C GLN A 317 -29.84 7.28 14.83
N VAL A 318 -29.47 8.55 14.89
CA VAL A 318 -28.23 9.02 15.52
C VAL A 318 -28.58 9.84 16.75
#